data_f701d550fa95589ef943615d4213ea53
#
_entry.id   f701d550fa95589ef943615d4213ea53
#
_cell.length_a   1.000
_cell.length_b   1.000
_cell.length_c   1.000
_cell.angle_alpha   90.00
_cell.angle_beta   90.00
_cell.angle_gamma   90.00
#
_symmetry.space_group_name_H-M   'P 1'
#
loop_
_entity.id
_entity.type
_entity.pdbx_description
1 polymer ?
#
loop_
_entity_poly.entity_id
_entity_poly.type
_entity_poly.pdbx_seq_one_letter_code
_entity_poly.pdbx_strand_id
1 'polypeptide(L)'
;MAASIADPGADIFRMLLKDRIVVLGSDVNDTVANQIVAQLLYLEGEDPGKDIWLYINSPGGSITAGMAIYDTMQFITPDVGTICMGLAASMGQFLLCAGAAGKRHTLPHARIMMHQPLGGVQGQASDIAIQAEQMAYIKRLMAERISFHTGQAVDQIEIDSERDRWFTAEQAKAYGIVDNVIVKRGELL
;
A
#
# COMPACT_ATOMS: atom_id res chain seq x y z
N MET A 1 30.31 -18.79 -23.82
CA MET A 1 29.52 -17.71 -23.20
C MET A 1 28.05 -18.00 -23.46
N ALA A 2 27.32 -18.51 -22.47
CA ALA A 2 25.90 -18.74 -22.63
C ALA A 2 25.20 -17.37 -22.56
N ALA A 3 24.51 -16.99 -23.64
CA ALA A 3 23.66 -15.84 -23.65
C ALA A 3 22.54 -16.06 -22.59
N SER A 4 22.52 -15.25 -21.56
CA SER A 4 21.40 -15.19 -20.62
C SER A 4 20.15 -14.87 -21.44
N ILE A 5 19.20 -15.81 -21.50
CA ILE A 5 17.89 -15.54 -22.06
C ILE A 5 17.27 -14.48 -21.13
N ALA A 6 17.18 -13.25 -21.61
CA ALA A 6 16.55 -12.16 -20.88
C ALA A 6 15.10 -12.59 -20.58
N ASP A 7 14.71 -12.55 -19.31
CA ASP A 7 13.32 -12.78 -18.92
C ASP A 7 12.47 -11.61 -19.45
N PRO A 8 11.56 -11.85 -20.43
CA PRO A 8 10.76 -10.78 -21.03
C PRO A 8 9.88 -10.05 -19.99
N GLY A 9 9.54 -10.72 -18.90
CA GLY A 9 8.79 -10.10 -17.80
C GLY A 9 9.62 -9.07 -17.05
N ALA A 10 10.89 -9.39 -16.74
CA ALA A 10 11.81 -8.47 -16.07
C ALA A 10 12.07 -7.19 -16.89
N ASP A 11 12.12 -7.31 -18.20
CA ASP A 11 12.32 -6.15 -19.09
C ASP A 11 11.12 -5.21 -19.11
N ILE A 12 9.90 -5.74 -19.06
CA ILE A 12 8.67 -4.93 -18.98
C ILE A 12 8.66 -4.12 -17.67
N PHE A 13 8.96 -4.74 -16.53
CA PHE A 13 9.03 -4.01 -15.25
C PHE A 13 10.10 -2.92 -15.24
N ARG A 14 11.24 -3.13 -15.90
CA ARG A 14 12.27 -2.09 -16.08
C ARG A 14 11.77 -0.92 -16.95
N MET A 15 10.96 -1.20 -17.96
CA MET A 15 10.36 -0.16 -18.80
C MET A 15 9.35 0.66 -18.00
N LEU A 16 8.48 0.01 -17.19
CA LEU A 16 7.56 0.69 -16.30
C LEU A 16 8.30 1.57 -15.27
N LEU A 17 9.41 1.07 -14.73
CA LEU A 17 10.21 1.84 -13.78
C LEU A 17 10.79 3.13 -14.39
N LYS A 18 11.16 3.12 -15.69
CA LYS A 18 11.56 4.34 -16.41
C LYS A 18 10.42 5.37 -16.51
N ASP A 19 9.18 4.89 -16.57
CA ASP A 19 7.99 5.72 -16.51
C ASP A 19 7.58 6.09 -15.08
N ARG A 20 8.46 5.79 -14.09
CA ARG A 20 8.27 6.01 -12.65
C ARG A 20 7.06 5.22 -12.07
N ILE A 21 6.78 4.07 -12.66
CA ILE A 21 5.72 3.15 -12.23
C ILE A 21 6.34 1.98 -11.46
N VAL A 22 5.91 1.82 -10.23
CA VAL A 22 6.23 0.70 -9.33
C VAL A 22 4.97 -0.16 -9.18
N VAL A 23 5.11 -1.48 -9.17
CA VAL A 23 3.96 -2.40 -9.11
C VAL A 23 4.04 -3.26 -7.85
N LEU A 24 3.01 -3.18 -7.01
CA LEU A 24 2.72 -4.13 -5.95
C LEU A 24 1.62 -5.08 -6.46
N GLY A 25 2.03 -6.19 -7.08
CA GLY A 25 1.15 -7.14 -7.76
C GLY A 25 1.01 -8.51 -7.07
N SER A 26 1.38 -8.59 -5.78
CA SER A 26 1.38 -9.85 -5.01
C SER A 26 1.17 -9.58 -3.52
N ASP A 27 1.33 -10.63 -2.70
CA ASP A 27 1.38 -10.50 -1.24
C ASP A 27 2.52 -9.57 -0.81
N VAL A 28 2.26 -8.80 0.25
CA VAL A 28 3.27 -7.96 0.90
C VAL A 28 4.11 -8.85 1.81
N ASN A 29 5.36 -9.06 1.43
CA ASN A 29 6.38 -9.78 2.19
C ASN A 29 7.71 -9.04 2.13
N ASP A 30 8.71 -9.48 2.91
CA ASP A 30 9.99 -8.80 3.02
C ASP A 30 10.71 -8.65 1.67
N THR A 31 10.65 -9.66 0.80
CA THR A 31 11.31 -9.60 -0.52
C THR A 31 10.66 -8.52 -1.40
N VAL A 32 9.33 -8.53 -1.49
CA VAL A 32 8.56 -7.55 -2.27
C VAL A 32 8.73 -6.15 -1.71
N ALA A 33 8.67 -6.01 -0.38
CA ALA A 33 8.87 -4.71 0.27
C ALA A 33 10.25 -4.12 0.00
N ASN A 34 11.31 -4.92 0.15
CA ASN A 34 12.68 -4.48 -0.13
C ASN A 34 12.88 -4.08 -1.61
N GLN A 35 12.22 -4.78 -2.54
CA GLN A 35 12.26 -4.41 -3.96
C GLN A 35 11.57 -3.06 -4.21
N ILE A 36 10.38 -2.84 -3.64
CA ILE A 36 9.63 -1.59 -3.78
C ILE A 36 10.40 -0.43 -3.13
N VAL A 37 10.92 -0.62 -1.91
CA VAL A 37 11.76 0.38 -1.22
C VAL A 37 12.96 0.77 -2.07
N ALA A 38 13.68 -0.20 -2.61
CA ALA A 38 14.84 0.06 -3.48
C ALA A 38 14.44 0.83 -4.76
N GLN A 39 13.28 0.51 -5.36
CA GLN A 39 12.77 1.22 -6.53
C GLN A 39 12.38 2.67 -6.20
N LEU A 40 11.71 2.90 -5.06
CA LEU A 40 11.35 4.25 -4.60
C LEU A 40 12.59 5.12 -4.39
N LEU A 41 13.58 4.62 -3.67
CA LEU A 41 14.86 5.33 -3.43
C LEU A 41 15.65 5.56 -4.72
N TYR A 42 15.67 4.60 -5.63
CA TYR A 42 16.29 4.75 -6.94
C TYR A 42 15.64 5.88 -7.75
N LEU A 43 14.28 5.91 -7.80
CA LEU A 43 13.53 6.92 -8.54
C LEU A 43 13.67 8.32 -7.92
N GLU A 44 13.77 8.43 -6.61
CA GLU A 44 14.11 9.69 -5.95
C GLU A 44 15.48 10.19 -6.39
N GLY A 45 16.49 9.29 -6.42
CA GLY A 45 17.84 9.64 -6.87
C GLY A 45 17.93 10.08 -8.33
N GLU A 46 17.05 9.54 -9.20
CA GLU A 46 17.02 9.90 -10.63
C GLU A 46 16.39 11.30 -10.86
N ASP A 47 15.27 11.60 -10.20
CA ASP A 47 14.59 12.90 -10.30
C ASP A 47 13.67 13.12 -9.08
N PRO A 48 14.12 13.89 -8.08
CA PRO A 48 13.32 14.13 -6.88
C PRO A 48 12.12 15.07 -7.11
N GLY A 49 12.03 15.71 -8.26
CA GLY A 49 10.95 16.65 -8.59
C GLY A 49 9.75 16.02 -9.31
N LYS A 50 9.80 14.72 -9.63
CA LYS A 50 8.74 14.04 -10.35
C LYS A 50 8.06 12.99 -9.51
N ASP A 51 6.74 12.91 -9.61
CA ASP A 51 5.91 11.92 -8.92
C ASP A 51 6.31 10.48 -9.26
N ILE A 52 6.07 9.59 -8.32
CA ILE A 52 6.18 8.14 -8.48
C ILE A 52 4.77 7.55 -8.35
N TRP A 53 4.45 6.54 -9.17
CA TRP A 53 3.15 5.90 -9.16
C TRP A 53 3.25 4.45 -8.68
N LEU A 54 2.61 4.15 -7.55
CA LEU A 54 2.49 2.79 -7.00
C LEU A 54 1.15 2.17 -7.44
N TYR A 55 1.23 1.19 -8.35
CA TYR A 55 0.09 0.41 -8.83
C TYR A 55 -0.11 -0.80 -7.91
N ILE A 56 -1.31 -0.95 -7.35
CA ILE A 56 -1.60 -1.94 -6.31
C ILE A 56 -2.65 -2.94 -6.79
N ASN A 57 -2.27 -4.22 -6.79
CA ASN A 57 -3.15 -5.37 -6.91
C ASN A 57 -2.68 -6.44 -5.91
N SER A 58 -3.08 -6.29 -4.63
CA SER A 58 -2.51 -7.05 -3.52
C SER A 58 -3.57 -7.45 -2.49
N PRO A 59 -3.53 -8.68 -1.99
CA PRO A 59 -4.36 -9.12 -0.86
C PRO A 59 -3.85 -8.59 0.50
N GLY A 60 -2.71 -7.89 0.53
CA GLY A 60 -2.03 -7.50 1.75
C GLY A 60 -0.94 -8.48 2.16
N GLY A 61 -0.63 -8.58 3.45
CA GLY A 61 0.41 -9.48 3.96
C GLY A 61 1.09 -8.94 5.22
N SER A 62 2.41 -9.08 5.30
CA SER A 62 3.23 -8.70 6.46
C SER A 62 3.12 -7.21 6.77
N ILE A 63 2.77 -6.90 8.02
CA ILE A 63 2.62 -5.52 8.48
C ILE A 63 3.98 -4.82 8.50
N THR A 64 5.02 -5.46 9.01
CA THR A 64 6.35 -4.86 9.08
C THR A 64 6.94 -4.58 7.70
N ALA A 65 6.73 -5.49 6.75
CA ALA A 65 7.11 -5.30 5.35
C ALA A 65 6.32 -4.12 4.71
N GLY A 66 5.02 -4.05 4.97
CA GLY A 66 4.19 -2.95 4.49
C GLY A 66 4.55 -1.60 5.13
N MET A 67 4.90 -1.58 6.42
CA MET A 67 5.37 -0.35 7.07
C MET A 67 6.70 0.14 6.50
N ALA A 68 7.59 -0.75 6.07
CA ALA A 68 8.82 -0.34 5.37
C ALA A 68 8.52 0.40 4.06
N ILE A 69 7.52 -0.07 3.30
CA ILE A 69 7.06 0.63 2.08
C ILE A 69 6.43 1.97 2.47
N TYR A 70 5.51 1.96 3.45
CA TYR A 70 4.81 3.15 3.92
C TYR A 70 5.77 4.25 4.35
N ASP A 71 6.70 3.93 5.26
CA ASP A 71 7.66 4.90 5.77
C ASP A 71 8.54 5.45 4.64
N THR A 72 8.94 4.61 3.67
CA THR A 72 9.70 5.06 2.50
C THR A 72 8.88 6.01 1.63
N MET A 73 7.60 5.71 1.38
CA MET A 73 6.69 6.60 0.63
C MET A 73 6.57 7.98 1.28
N GLN A 74 6.59 8.05 2.63
CA GLN A 74 6.51 9.31 3.38
C GLN A 74 7.86 10.00 3.54
N PHE A 75 8.97 9.26 3.45
CA PHE A 75 10.33 9.75 3.68
C PHE A 75 10.94 10.44 2.46
N ILE A 76 10.68 9.91 1.27
CA ILE A 76 11.25 10.44 0.02
C ILE A 76 10.63 11.76 -0.39
N THR A 77 11.38 12.55 -1.16
CA THR A 77 10.95 13.88 -1.63
C THR A 77 9.81 13.86 -2.66
N PRO A 78 9.81 12.94 -3.66
CA PRO A 78 8.73 12.86 -4.64
C PRO A 78 7.40 12.47 -3.99
N ASP A 79 6.30 13.04 -4.47
CA ASP A 79 4.99 12.51 -4.15
C ASP A 79 4.83 11.09 -4.71
N VAL A 80 4.32 10.18 -3.87
CA VAL A 80 3.96 8.83 -4.30
C VAL A 80 2.45 8.77 -4.48
N GLY A 81 2.00 8.80 -5.73
CA GLY A 81 0.59 8.55 -6.08
C GLY A 81 0.30 7.04 -6.06
N THR A 82 -0.93 6.67 -5.74
CA THR A 82 -1.36 5.26 -5.64
C THR A 82 -2.55 4.97 -6.53
N ILE A 83 -2.58 3.76 -7.13
CA ILE A 83 -3.66 3.33 -8.00
C ILE A 83 -4.04 1.89 -7.69
N CYS A 84 -5.29 1.66 -7.27
CA CYS A 84 -5.80 0.32 -7.09
C CYS A 84 -6.29 -0.28 -8.43
N MET A 85 -5.79 -1.47 -8.76
CA MET A 85 -6.24 -2.31 -9.88
C MET A 85 -6.65 -3.68 -9.32
N GLY A 86 -7.85 -4.15 -9.62
CA GLY A 86 -8.33 -5.44 -9.14
C GLY A 86 -8.60 -5.46 -7.64
N LEU A 87 -7.56 -5.58 -6.80
CA LEU A 87 -7.70 -5.71 -5.35
C LEU A 87 -6.68 -4.87 -4.57
N ALA A 88 -7.15 -4.15 -3.56
CA ALA A 88 -6.30 -3.62 -2.50
C ALA A 88 -6.91 -4.01 -1.14
N ALA A 89 -6.39 -5.07 -0.51
CA ALA A 89 -6.91 -5.57 0.74
C ALA A 89 -5.88 -5.48 1.87
N SER A 90 -6.35 -5.26 3.11
CA SER A 90 -5.50 -5.27 4.31
C SER A 90 -4.32 -4.30 4.16
N MET A 91 -3.08 -4.77 4.24
CA MET A 91 -1.89 -3.93 4.02
C MET A 91 -1.87 -3.28 2.62
N GLY A 92 -2.48 -3.88 1.59
CA GLY A 92 -2.65 -3.26 0.27
C GLY A 92 -3.59 -2.05 0.31
N GLN A 93 -4.68 -2.10 1.06
CA GLN A 93 -5.56 -0.96 1.31
C GLN A 93 -4.86 0.14 2.11
N PHE A 94 -4.08 -0.25 3.12
CA PHE A 94 -3.29 0.68 3.92
C PHE A 94 -2.32 1.49 3.05
N LEU A 95 -1.57 0.82 2.18
CA LEU A 95 -0.66 1.49 1.23
C LEU A 95 -1.40 2.33 0.19
N LEU A 96 -2.59 1.90 -0.24
CA LEU A 96 -3.42 2.66 -1.17
C LEU A 96 -3.83 4.02 -0.58
N CYS A 97 -4.34 4.05 0.65
CA CYS A 97 -4.74 5.31 1.28
C CYS A 97 -3.56 6.19 1.69
N ALA A 98 -2.34 5.63 1.77
CA ALA A 98 -1.11 6.33 2.14
C ALA A 98 -0.48 7.15 1.00
N GLY A 99 -1.01 7.10 -0.20
CA GLY A 99 -0.59 7.95 -1.31
C GLY A 99 -0.75 9.43 -1.02
N ALA A 100 -0.03 10.26 -1.77
CA ALA A 100 -0.09 11.72 -1.66
C ALA A 100 -1.53 12.21 -1.89
N ALA A 101 -1.95 13.19 -1.10
CA ALA A 101 -3.30 13.74 -1.16
C ALA A 101 -3.62 14.30 -2.57
N GLY A 102 -4.78 13.93 -3.10
CA GLY A 102 -5.21 14.24 -4.47
C GLY A 102 -4.68 13.27 -5.53
N LYS A 103 -3.73 12.38 -5.18
CA LYS A 103 -3.07 11.43 -6.10
C LYS A 103 -3.36 9.96 -5.74
N ARG A 104 -4.45 9.69 -5.03
CA ARG A 104 -4.90 8.34 -4.68
C ARG A 104 -6.08 7.96 -5.57
N HIS A 105 -5.91 6.93 -6.37
CA HIS A 105 -6.87 6.55 -7.39
C HIS A 105 -7.28 5.09 -7.30
N THR A 106 -8.42 4.77 -7.88
CA THR A 106 -8.87 3.39 -8.08
C THR A 106 -9.55 3.25 -9.43
N LEU A 107 -9.42 2.06 -10.05
CA LEU A 107 -10.19 1.71 -11.23
C LEU A 107 -11.64 1.34 -10.86
N PRO A 108 -12.63 1.48 -11.75
CA PRO A 108 -14.06 1.39 -11.42
C PRO A 108 -14.50 0.05 -10.83
N HIS A 109 -13.84 -1.04 -11.21
CA HIS A 109 -14.20 -2.40 -10.80
C HIS A 109 -13.25 -2.99 -9.74
N ALA A 110 -12.29 -2.20 -9.27
CA ALA A 110 -11.41 -2.63 -8.19
C ALA A 110 -12.19 -2.80 -6.88
N ARG A 111 -11.72 -3.73 -6.05
CA ARG A 111 -12.27 -4.00 -4.73
C ARG A 111 -11.25 -3.59 -3.67
N ILE A 112 -11.73 -2.93 -2.64
CA ILE A 112 -10.88 -2.50 -1.54
C ILE A 112 -11.43 -3.14 -0.26
N MET A 113 -10.54 -3.62 0.62
CA MET A 113 -10.94 -4.25 1.88
C MET A 113 -10.06 -3.80 3.03
N MET A 114 -10.69 -3.31 4.07
CA MET A 114 -10.06 -2.90 5.32
C MET A 114 -10.43 -3.87 6.44
N HIS A 115 -9.47 -4.26 7.25
CA HIS A 115 -9.65 -4.99 8.49
C HIS A 115 -8.52 -4.72 9.47
N GLN A 116 -8.74 -5.03 10.75
CA GLN A 116 -7.71 -4.91 11.78
C GLN A 116 -6.56 -5.91 11.55
N PRO A 117 -5.36 -5.65 12.12
CA PRO A 117 -4.25 -6.61 12.10
C PRO A 117 -4.67 -7.99 12.58
N LEU A 118 -4.30 -9.02 11.81
CA LEU A 118 -4.49 -10.41 12.18
C LEU A 118 -3.14 -10.99 12.62
N GLY A 119 -3.15 -11.78 13.68
CA GLY A 119 -1.97 -12.49 14.15
C GLY A 119 -2.33 -13.56 15.16
N GLY A 120 -1.42 -14.55 15.30
CA GLY A 120 -1.47 -15.56 16.34
C GLY A 120 -0.26 -15.41 17.24
N VAL A 121 -0.41 -15.73 18.53
CA VAL A 121 0.68 -15.71 19.52
C VAL A 121 0.80 -17.08 20.14
N GLN A 122 2.03 -17.58 20.25
CA GLN A 122 2.35 -18.85 20.90
C GLN A 122 3.64 -18.69 21.72
N GLY A 123 3.69 -19.28 22.90
CA GLY A 123 4.86 -19.22 23.77
C GLY A 123 4.49 -19.29 25.24
N GLN A 124 5.41 -18.89 26.11
CA GLN A 124 5.18 -18.75 27.54
C GLN A 124 4.24 -17.58 27.84
N ALA A 125 3.57 -17.60 28.98
CA ALA A 125 2.60 -16.54 29.35
C ALA A 125 3.19 -15.12 29.31
N SER A 126 4.44 -14.95 29.71
CA SER A 126 5.16 -13.67 29.62
C SER A 126 5.36 -13.21 28.16
N ASP A 127 5.73 -14.15 27.26
CA ASP A 127 5.93 -13.84 25.84
C ASP A 127 4.61 -13.49 25.17
N ILE A 128 3.54 -14.20 25.52
CA ILE A 128 2.18 -13.92 25.04
C ILE A 128 1.74 -12.49 25.45
N ALA A 129 2.02 -12.08 26.70
CA ALA A 129 1.69 -10.73 27.17
C ALA A 129 2.43 -9.65 26.37
N ILE A 130 3.73 -9.82 26.14
CA ILE A 130 4.55 -8.89 25.34
C ILE A 130 4.02 -8.80 23.90
N GLN A 131 3.71 -9.93 23.28
CA GLN A 131 3.19 -9.95 21.91
C GLN A 131 1.78 -9.32 21.82
N ALA A 132 0.93 -9.52 22.82
CA ALA A 132 -0.39 -8.88 22.87
C ALA A 132 -0.28 -7.35 22.96
N GLU A 133 0.67 -6.83 23.76
CA GLU A 133 0.95 -5.40 23.85
C GLU A 133 1.43 -4.84 22.50
N GLN A 134 2.35 -5.53 21.82
CA GLN A 134 2.80 -5.14 20.47
C GLN A 134 1.66 -5.16 19.45
N MET A 135 0.79 -6.14 19.51
CA MET A 135 -0.39 -6.21 18.62
C MET A 135 -1.33 -5.02 18.85
N ALA A 136 -1.58 -4.67 20.11
CA ALA A 136 -2.41 -3.51 20.47
C ALA A 136 -1.79 -2.20 19.97
N TYR A 137 -0.48 -2.03 20.14
CA TYR A 137 0.26 -0.89 19.61
C TYR A 137 0.14 -0.77 18.09
N ILE A 138 0.38 -1.87 17.36
CA ILE A 138 0.30 -1.89 15.88
C ILE A 138 -1.14 -1.58 15.42
N LYS A 139 -2.16 -2.17 16.06
CA LYS A 139 -3.56 -1.88 15.76
C LYS A 139 -3.85 -0.39 15.87
N ARG A 140 -3.44 0.24 16.97
CA ARG A 140 -3.64 1.67 17.20
C ARG A 140 -2.88 2.53 16.19
N LEU A 141 -1.61 2.23 15.95
CA LEU A 141 -0.78 2.94 14.98
C LEU A 141 -1.41 2.92 13.58
N MET A 142 -1.85 1.75 13.11
CA MET A 142 -2.49 1.62 11.80
C MET A 142 -3.80 2.42 11.72
N ALA A 143 -4.65 2.36 12.77
CA ALA A 143 -5.88 3.14 12.83
C ALA A 143 -5.60 4.65 12.76
N GLU A 144 -4.59 5.14 13.47
CA GLU A 144 -4.18 6.54 13.43
C GLU A 144 -3.65 6.96 12.05
N ARG A 145 -2.88 6.11 11.37
CA ARG A 145 -2.39 6.42 10.02
C ARG A 145 -3.51 6.39 8.99
N ILE A 146 -4.42 5.42 9.05
CA ILE A 146 -5.59 5.40 8.16
C ILE A 146 -6.46 6.65 8.42
N SER A 147 -6.70 7.01 9.68
CA SER A 147 -7.42 8.23 10.06
C SER A 147 -6.78 9.48 9.45
N PHE A 148 -5.46 9.61 9.59
CA PHE A 148 -4.71 10.74 9.02
C PHE A 148 -4.91 10.87 7.50
N HIS A 149 -4.86 9.76 6.78
CA HIS A 149 -4.97 9.77 5.32
C HIS A 149 -6.40 9.89 4.80
N THR A 150 -7.38 9.35 5.53
CA THR A 150 -8.79 9.30 5.08
C THR A 150 -9.63 10.45 5.60
N GLY A 151 -9.20 11.10 6.68
CA GLY A 151 -9.99 12.10 7.40
C GLY A 151 -11.09 11.52 8.31
N GLN A 152 -11.19 10.19 8.42
CA GLN A 152 -12.11 9.53 9.34
C GLN A 152 -11.59 9.61 10.78
N ALA A 153 -12.50 9.66 11.78
CA ALA A 153 -12.09 9.56 13.18
C ALA A 153 -11.42 8.20 13.49
N VAL A 154 -10.42 8.19 14.36
CA VAL A 154 -9.70 6.96 14.73
C VAL A 154 -10.66 5.89 15.27
N ASP A 155 -11.58 6.28 16.16
CA ASP A 155 -12.56 5.36 16.73
C ASP A 155 -13.49 4.77 15.65
N GLN A 156 -13.79 5.56 14.60
CA GLN A 156 -14.58 5.07 13.46
C GLN A 156 -13.77 4.04 12.64
N ILE A 157 -12.47 4.27 12.44
CA ILE A 157 -11.59 3.31 11.79
C ILE A 157 -11.51 2.00 12.58
N GLU A 158 -11.40 2.07 13.91
CA GLU A 158 -11.35 0.88 14.77
C GLU A 158 -12.65 0.07 14.68
N ILE A 159 -13.82 0.72 14.68
CA ILE A 159 -15.11 0.06 14.50
C ILE A 159 -15.22 -0.56 13.11
N ASP A 160 -14.88 0.19 12.09
CA ASP A 160 -15.04 -0.21 10.69
C ASP A 160 -14.07 -1.33 10.26
N SER A 161 -12.92 -1.42 10.92
CA SER A 161 -11.91 -2.45 10.67
C SER A 161 -12.03 -3.69 11.56
N GLU A 162 -12.98 -3.75 12.49
CA GLU A 162 -13.14 -4.89 13.41
C GLU A 162 -13.33 -6.23 12.66
N ARG A 163 -14.01 -6.17 11.51
CA ARG A 163 -14.19 -7.27 10.56
C ARG A 163 -13.94 -6.78 9.14
N ASP A 164 -13.84 -7.71 8.20
CA ASP A 164 -13.65 -7.39 6.78
C ASP A 164 -14.70 -6.40 6.29
N ARG A 165 -14.27 -5.18 6.05
CA ARG A 165 -15.11 -4.15 5.44
C ARG A 165 -14.72 -3.94 3.99
N TRP A 166 -15.62 -4.29 3.10
CA TRP A 166 -15.43 -4.20 1.66
C TRP A 166 -16.01 -2.91 1.09
N PHE A 167 -15.26 -2.31 0.15
CA PHE A 167 -15.64 -1.11 -0.56
C PHE A 167 -15.64 -1.35 -2.06
N THR A 168 -16.64 -0.80 -2.74
CA THR A 168 -16.55 -0.51 -4.18
C THR A 168 -15.66 0.71 -4.40
N ALA A 169 -15.29 0.99 -5.65
CA ALA A 169 -14.50 2.17 -6.01
C ALA A 169 -15.14 3.47 -5.48
N GLU A 170 -16.43 3.66 -5.70
CA GLU A 170 -17.18 4.86 -5.26
C GLU A 170 -17.29 4.94 -3.72
N GLN A 171 -17.50 3.82 -3.05
CA GLN A 171 -17.52 3.79 -1.59
C GLN A 171 -16.15 4.13 -1.00
N ALA A 172 -15.05 3.66 -1.61
CA ALA A 172 -13.69 3.99 -1.17
C ALA A 172 -13.39 5.48 -1.34
N LYS A 173 -13.86 6.10 -2.43
CA LYS A 173 -13.78 7.55 -2.64
C LYS A 173 -14.61 8.31 -1.59
N ALA A 174 -15.84 7.92 -1.36
CA ALA A 174 -16.72 8.57 -0.38
C ALA A 174 -16.17 8.45 1.06
N TYR A 175 -15.46 7.37 1.36
CA TYR A 175 -14.82 7.13 2.65
C TYR A 175 -13.51 7.91 2.84
N GLY A 176 -12.87 8.34 1.75
CA GLY A 176 -11.59 9.05 1.75
C GLY A 176 -10.36 8.14 1.60
N ILE A 177 -10.55 6.85 1.29
CA ILE A 177 -9.43 5.93 1.00
C ILE A 177 -8.72 6.35 -0.29
N VAL A 178 -9.48 6.79 -1.28
CA VAL A 178 -8.96 7.32 -2.55
C VAL A 178 -9.59 8.67 -2.87
N ASP A 179 -8.92 9.45 -3.71
CA ASP A 179 -9.39 10.76 -4.13
C ASP A 179 -10.28 10.69 -5.38
N ASN A 180 -9.98 9.76 -6.30
CA ASN A 180 -10.69 9.65 -7.57
C ASN A 180 -10.90 8.20 -8.02
N VAL A 181 -12.04 7.98 -8.69
CA VAL A 181 -12.27 6.81 -9.53
C VAL A 181 -11.95 7.22 -10.96
N ILE A 182 -10.97 6.57 -11.59
CA ILE A 182 -10.49 6.90 -12.94
C ILE A 182 -10.78 5.78 -13.91
N VAL A 183 -11.15 6.13 -15.14
CA VAL A 183 -11.47 5.17 -16.21
C VAL A 183 -10.36 5.09 -17.25
N LYS A 184 -9.62 6.18 -17.44
CA LYS A 184 -8.55 6.27 -18.44
C LYS A 184 -7.25 6.80 -17.82
N ARG A 185 -6.11 6.32 -18.32
CA ARG A 185 -4.79 6.76 -17.86
C ARG A 185 -4.57 8.28 -18.00
N GLY A 186 -5.18 8.92 -18.98
CA GLY A 186 -5.08 10.37 -19.15
C GLY A 186 -5.77 11.21 -18.06
N GLU A 187 -6.52 10.57 -17.16
CA GLU A 187 -7.14 11.24 -15.99
C GLU A 187 -6.20 11.31 -14.79
N LEU A 188 -4.98 10.76 -14.90
CA LEU A 188 -3.91 10.83 -13.88
C LEU A 188 -3.12 12.14 -13.91
N LEU A 189 -3.36 13.01 -14.90
CA LEU A 189 -2.60 14.25 -15.15
C LEU A 189 -3.28 15.46 -14.50
#